data_72993b191b0754a65280fbb5a7464830
#
_entry.id   72993b191b0754a65280fbb5a7464830
#
_cell.length_a   1.000
_cell.length_b   1.000
_cell.length_c   1.000
_cell.angle_alpha   90.00
_cell.angle_beta   90.00
_cell.angle_gamma   90.00
#
_symmetry.space_group_name_H-M   'P 1'
#
loop_
_entity.id
_entity.type
_entity.pdbx_description
1 polymer ?
#
loop_
_entity_poly.entity_id
_entity_poly.type
_entity_poly.pdbx_seq_one_letter_code
_entity_poly.pdbx_strand_id
1 'polypeptide(L)'
;MGYRYCLFDLDGTLTDPGIGITNSVMYALEKFGIHVSDRAELFSFIGPPLGESFRRQFGFSEEQAQKAVEYYREYFRPKGIFENSVYEGIPELLKKLRENHITVALATSKPYEFAVRILEIGRAHV
;
A
#
# COMPACT_ATOMS: atom_id res chain seq x y z
N MET A 1 -7.35 -17.00 28.72
CA MET A 1 -6.26 -17.38 27.84
C MET A 1 -6.32 -16.53 26.57
N GLY A 2 -5.25 -15.89 26.22
CA GLY A 2 -5.23 -14.98 25.09
C GLY A 2 -4.13 -15.29 24.09
N TYR A 3 -4.21 -14.61 22.94
CA TYR A 3 -3.16 -14.66 21.94
C TYR A 3 -1.99 -13.80 22.39
N ARG A 4 -0.76 -14.21 22.03
CA ARG A 4 0.46 -13.42 22.32
C ARG A 4 0.88 -12.54 21.16
N TYR A 5 0.46 -12.90 19.95
CA TYR A 5 0.88 -12.24 18.71
C TYR A 5 -0.33 -11.92 17.87
N CYS A 6 -0.29 -10.78 17.20
CA CYS A 6 -1.29 -10.38 16.23
C CYS A 6 -0.57 -9.88 14.98
N LEU A 7 -0.82 -10.52 13.85
CA LEU A 7 -0.25 -10.12 12.56
C LEU A 7 -1.29 -9.34 11.77
N PHE A 8 -0.90 -8.18 11.28
CA PHE A 8 -1.77 -7.33 10.47
C PHE A 8 -1.22 -7.19 9.05
N ASP A 9 -2.11 -7.19 8.07
CA ASP A 9 -1.83 -6.66 6.77
C ASP A 9 -1.89 -5.12 6.84
N LEU A 10 -1.29 -4.43 5.88
CA LEU A 10 -1.28 -2.98 5.85
C LEU A 10 -2.39 -2.43 4.95
N ASP A 11 -2.22 -2.58 3.63
CA ASP A 11 -3.10 -1.97 2.65
C ASP A 11 -4.50 -2.60 2.69
N GLY A 12 -5.51 -1.78 2.95
CA GLY A 12 -6.89 -2.25 3.05
C GLY A 12 -7.25 -2.85 4.41
N THR A 13 -6.32 -2.89 5.35
CA THR A 13 -6.54 -3.43 6.71
C THR A 13 -6.27 -2.36 7.77
N LEU A 14 -5.05 -1.89 7.89
CA LEU A 14 -4.69 -0.80 8.81
C LEU A 14 -4.87 0.56 8.15
N THR A 15 -4.63 0.64 6.86
CA THR A 15 -4.66 1.89 6.09
C THR A 15 -5.51 1.75 4.85
N ASP A 16 -6.05 2.89 4.40
CA ASP A 16 -6.73 3.02 3.12
C ASP A 16 -5.80 3.75 2.15
N PRO A 17 -5.12 3.04 1.26
CA PRO A 17 -4.16 3.62 0.34
C PRO A 17 -4.75 3.93 -1.03
N GLY A 18 -6.05 3.82 -1.21
CA GLY A 18 -6.70 3.77 -2.51
C GLY A 18 -6.33 4.92 -3.44
N ILE A 19 -6.37 6.16 -2.96
CA ILE A 19 -6.08 7.34 -3.78
C ILE A 19 -4.60 7.38 -4.16
N GLY A 20 -3.70 7.17 -3.20
CA GLY A 20 -2.27 7.22 -3.45
C GLY A 20 -1.80 6.14 -4.42
N ILE A 21 -2.26 4.90 -4.22
CA ILE A 21 -1.89 3.78 -5.09
C ILE A 21 -2.43 4.00 -6.50
N THR A 22 -3.72 4.32 -6.64
CA THR A 22 -4.31 4.47 -7.97
C THR A 22 -3.76 5.67 -8.72
N ASN A 23 -3.49 6.79 -8.06
CA ASN A 23 -2.82 7.92 -8.68
C ASN A 23 -1.42 7.55 -9.18
N SER A 24 -0.68 6.78 -8.39
CA SER A 24 0.67 6.34 -8.76
C SER A 24 0.66 5.38 -9.95
N VAL A 25 -0.33 4.48 -10.00
CA VAL A 25 -0.51 3.57 -11.14
C VAL A 25 -0.87 4.36 -12.40
N MET A 26 -1.79 5.31 -12.29
CA MET A 26 -2.18 6.15 -13.42
C MET A 26 -0.99 6.95 -13.96
N TYR A 27 -0.18 7.50 -13.07
CA TYR A 27 1.04 8.20 -13.46
C TYR A 27 1.98 7.28 -14.24
N ALA A 28 2.20 6.06 -13.74
CA ALA A 28 3.07 5.09 -14.42
C ALA A 28 2.51 4.69 -15.79
N LEU A 29 1.22 4.42 -15.87
CA LEU A 29 0.57 4.01 -17.14
C LEU A 29 0.63 5.11 -18.20
N GLU A 30 0.53 6.37 -17.81
CA GLU A 30 0.64 7.50 -18.75
C GLU A 30 2.01 7.53 -19.42
N LYS A 31 3.07 7.09 -18.74
CA LYS A 31 4.41 6.98 -19.34
C LYS A 31 4.46 5.95 -20.48
N PHE A 32 3.51 5.02 -20.50
CA PHE A 32 3.37 4.03 -21.57
C PHE A 32 2.27 4.41 -22.57
N GLY A 33 1.70 5.60 -22.45
CA GLY A 33 0.63 6.04 -23.32
C GLY A 33 -0.74 5.40 -23.01
N ILE A 34 -0.89 4.83 -21.83
CA ILE A 34 -2.13 4.16 -21.42
C ILE A 34 -2.91 5.11 -20.52
N HIS A 35 -4.13 5.45 -20.93
CA HIS A 35 -5.03 6.27 -20.14
C HIS A 35 -6.15 5.41 -19.56
N VAL A 36 -6.34 5.48 -18.23
CA VAL A 36 -7.42 4.79 -17.53
C VAL A 36 -8.41 5.84 -17.04
N SER A 37 -9.64 5.75 -17.52
CA SER A 37 -10.68 6.73 -17.19
C SER A 37 -11.42 6.39 -15.89
N ASP A 38 -11.49 5.11 -15.53
CA ASP A 38 -12.19 4.64 -14.34
C ASP A 38 -11.17 4.14 -13.30
N ARG A 39 -11.04 4.88 -12.21
CA ARG A 39 -10.13 4.53 -11.10
C ARG A 39 -10.42 3.15 -10.52
N ALA A 40 -11.68 2.72 -10.53
CA ALA A 40 -12.07 1.42 -9.99
C ALA A 40 -11.37 0.24 -10.67
N GLU A 41 -11.00 0.39 -11.94
CA GLU A 41 -10.25 -0.63 -12.67
C GLU A 41 -8.87 -0.89 -12.06
N LEU A 42 -8.36 0.04 -11.26
CA LEU A 42 -7.04 -0.02 -10.66
C LEU A 42 -7.04 -0.47 -9.21
N PHE A 43 -8.21 -0.73 -8.62
CA PHE A 43 -8.29 -1.16 -7.22
C PHE A 43 -7.63 -2.52 -6.98
N SER A 44 -7.50 -3.35 -8.01
CA SER A 44 -6.79 -4.63 -7.92
C SER A 44 -5.29 -4.47 -7.63
N PHE A 45 -4.74 -3.26 -7.78
CA PHE A 45 -3.36 -2.98 -7.42
C PHE A 45 -3.14 -2.85 -5.91
N ILE A 46 -4.22 -2.72 -5.13
CA ILE A 46 -4.12 -2.59 -3.68
C ILE A 46 -3.89 -3.97 -3.08
N GLY A 47 -2.72 -4.17 -2.50
CA GLY A 47 -2.33 -5.41 -1.81
C GLY A 47 -1.27 -6.21 -2.54
N PRO A 48 -1.50 -6.72 -3.78
CA PRO A 48 -0.52 -7.54 -4.47
C PRO A 48 0.77 -6.79 -4.83
N PRO A 49 1.87 -7.50 -5.10
CA PRO A 49 3.10 -6.87 -5.61
C PRO A 49 2.84 -6.15 -6.93
N LEU A 50 3.37 -4.93 -7.05
CA LEU A 50 3.09 -4.05 -8.19
C LEU A 50 3.49 -4.67 -9.54
N GLY A 51 4.71 -5.22 -9.61
CA GLY A 51 5.20 -5.79 -10.86
C GLY A 51 4.31 -6.90 -11.38
N GLU A 52 3.82 -7.76 -10.49
CA GLU A 52 2.89 -8.82 -10.83
C GLU A 52 1.57 -8.27 -11.37
N SER A 53 1.05 -7.23 -10.74
CA SER A 53 -0.20 -6.60 -11.16
C SER A 53 -0.08 -5.94 -12.53
N PHE A 54 1.03 -5.27 -12.80
CA PHE A 54 1.28 -4.69 -14.14
C PHE A 54 1.35 -5.76 -15.22
N ARG A 55 2.03 -6.88 -14.94
CA ARG A 55 2.10 -7.98 -15.91
C ARG A 55 0.74 -8.61 -16.16
N ARG A 56 0.01 -8.89 -15.09
CA ARG A 56 -1.28 -9.61 -15.17
C ARG A 56 -2.36 -8.76 -15.82
N GLN A 57 -2.47 -7.50 -15.44
CA GLN A 57 -3.59 -6.65 -15.87
C GLN A 57 -3.34 -5.97 -17.21
N PHE A 58 -2.10 -5.61 -17.51
CA PHE A 58 -1.76 -4.86 -18.72
C PHE A 58 -0.89 -5.65 -19.70
N GLY A 59 -0.58 -6.90 -19.38
CA GLY A 59 0.20 -7.74 -20.27
C GLY A 59 1.65 -7.29 -20.43
N PHE A 60 2.19 -6.56 -19.48
CA PHE A 60 3.56 -6.07 -19.53
C PHE A 60 4.56 -7.23 -19.44
N SER A 61 5.67 -7.12 -20.18
CA SER A 61 6.83 -7.97 -19.98
C SER A 61 7.43 -7.68 -18.60
N GLU A 62 8.32 -8.55 -18.14
CA GLU A 62 9.03 -8.32 -16.88
C GLU A 62 9.79 -6.98 -16.89
N GLU A 63 10.46 -6.67 -17.98
CA GLU A 63 11.19 -5.42 -18.15
C GLU A 63 10.26 -4.20 -18.11
N GLN A 64 9.13 -4.28 -18.81
CA GLN A 64 8.13 -3.22 -18.79
C GLN A 64 7.52 -3.04 -17.38
N ALA A 65 7.26 -4.14 -16.70
CA ALA A 65 6.72 -4.10 -15.35
C ALA A 65 7.70 -3.45 -14.36
N GLN A 66 8.98 -3.77 -14.47
CA GLN A 66 10.01 -3.12 -13.65
C GLN A 66 10.07 -1.62 -13.91
N LYS A 67 9.98 -1.21 -15.16
CA LYS A 67 9.97 0.21 -15.53
C LYS A 67 8.72 0.90 -15.00
N ALA A 68 7.58 0.24 -15.09
CA ALA A 68 6.32 0.76 -14.55
C ALA A 68 6.41 0.97 -13.03
N VAL A 69 7.04 0.04 -12.31
CA VAL A 69 7.25 0.19 -10.87
C VAL A 69 8.16 1.39 -10.56
N GLU A 70 9.19 1.62 -11.36
CA GLU A 70 10.04 2.81 -11.20
C GLU A 70 9.24 4.10 -11.38
N TYR A 71 8.42 4.19 -12.42
CA TYR A 71 7.54 5.34 -12.65
C TYR A 71 6.51 5.50 -11.54
N TYR A 72 5.94 4.40 -11.06
CA TYR A 72 5.03 4.40 -9.92
C TYR A 72 5.70 5.08 -8.72
N ARG A 73 6.93 4.72 -8.41
CA ARG A 73 7.67 5.26 -7.27
C ARG A 73 8.02 6.73 -7.43
N GLU A 74 8.18 7.22 -8.65
CA GLU A 74 8.39 8.65 -8.90
C GLU A 74 7.23 9.50 -8.39
N TYR A 75 6.01 9.01 -8.49
CA TYR A 75 4.85 9.69 -7.95
C TYR A 75 4.63 9.35 -6.47
N PHE A 76 4.78 8.07 -6.12
CA PHE A 76 4.42 7.59 -4.80
C PHE A 76 5.29 8.19 -3.69
N ARG A 77 6.60 8.24 -3.88
CA ARG A 77 7.52 8.73 -2.84
C ARG A 77 7.23 10.16 -2.41
N PRO A 78 7.10 11.14 -3.34
CA PRO A 78 6.86 12.53 -2.95
C PRO A 78 5.39 12.87 -2.70
N LYS A 79 4.45 12.13 -3.28
CA LYS A 79 3.03 12.49 -3.26
C LYS A 79 2.12 11.37 -2.79
N GLY A 80 2.15 10.23 -3.48
CA GLY A 80 1.18 9.15 -3.24
C GLY A 80 1.21 8.63 -1.81
N ILE A 81 2.37 8.60 -1.19
CA ILE A 81 2.52 8.13 0.19
C ILE A 81 1.74 8.99 1.19
N PHE A 82 1.50 10.25 0.87
CA PHE A 82 0.70 11.15 1.69
C PHE A 82 -0.80 11.08 1.37
N GLU A 83 -1.16 10.47 0.26
CA GLU A 83 -2.55 10.24 -0.16
C GLU A 83 -3.06 8.91 0.41
N ASN A 84 -2.86 8.76 1.71
CA ASN A 84 -3.09 7.52 2.45
C ASN A 84 -3.68 7.91 3.81
N SER A 85 -4.54 7.08 4.35
CA SER A 85 -5.13 7.33 5.66
C SER A 85 -5.17 6.05 6.48
N VAL A 86 -5.08 6.20 7.81
CA VAL A 86 -5.27 5.11 8.75
C VAL A 86 -6.76 5.01 9.04
N TYR A 87 -7.33 3.81 8.98
CA TYR A 87 -8.75 3.63 9.30
C TYR A 87 -9.04 4.07 10.73
N GLU A 88 -10.24 4.61 10.93
CA GLU A 88 -10.70 5.04 12.23
C GLU A 88 -10.64 3.88 13.24
N GLY A 89 -10.14 4.16 14.43
CA GLY A 89 -10.04 3.17 15.50
C GLY A 89 -8.76 2.34 15.49
N ILE A 90 -7.95 2.39 14.42
CA ILE A 90 -6.73 1.59 14.34
C ILE A 90 -5.67 2.01 15.36
N PRO A 91 -5.34 3.30 15.55
CA PRO A 91 -4.37 3.67 16.58
C PRO A 91 -4.79 3.24 17.98
N GLU A 92 -6.06 3.35 18.31
CA GLU A 92 -6.62 2.91 19.59
C GLU A 92 -6.55 1.41 19.76
N LEU A 93 -6.85 0.65 18.69
CA LEU A 93 -6.75 -0.81 18.69
C LEU A 93 -5.32 -1.26 18.96
N LEU A 94 -4.35 -0.70 18.25
CA LEU A 94 -2.94 -1.05 18.40
C LEU A 94 -2.45 -0.72 19.83
N LYS A 95 -2.89 0.41 20.37
CA LYS A 95 -2.57 0.79 21.75
C LYS A 95 -3.14 -0.23 22.74
N LYS A 96 -4.39 -0.63 22.59
CA LYS A 96 -5.03 -1.64 23.44
C LYS A 96 -4.30 -2.98 23.38
N LEU A 97 -3.90 -3.41 22.20
CA LEU A 97 -3.17 -4.66 22.06
C LEU A 97 -1.84 -4.62 22.82
N ARG A 98 -1.10 -3.50 22.73
CA ARG A 98 0.15 -3.33 23.47
C ARG A 98 -0.07 -3.28 24.97
N GLU A 99 -1.12 -2.60 25.43
CA GLU A 99 -1.47 -2.53 26.86
C GLU A 99 -1.81 -3.90 27.43
N ASN A 100 -2.32 -4.83 26.60
CA ASN A 100 -2.61 -6.19 26.97
C ASN A 100 -1.47 -7.16 26.67
N HIS A 101 -0.27 -6.65 26.46
CA HIS A 101 0.96 -7.41 26.22
C HIS A 101 0.89 -8.32 25.00
N ILE A 102 0.13 -7.94 24.00
CA ILE A 102 0.06 -8.64 22.72
C ILE A 102 1.07 -7.99 21.77
N THR A 103 1.99 -8.80 21.26
CA THR A 103 2.96 -8.33 20.27
C THR A 103 2.28 -8.14 18.93
N VAL A 104 2.40 -6.95 18.37
CA VAL A 104 1.82 -6.59 17.07
C VAL A 104 2.92 -6.61 16.03
N ALA A 105 2.65 -7.25 14.90
CA ALA A 105 3.58 -7.30 13.78
C ALA A 105 2.82 -7.06 12.48
N LEU A 106 3.57 -6.62 11.48
CA LEU A 106 3.03 -6.31 10.16
C LEU A 106 3.48 -7.38 9.16
N ALA A 107 2.52 -7.90 8.39
CA ALA A 107 2.78 -8.84 7.30
C ALA A 107 2.20 -8.23 6.02
N THR A 108 3.05 -7.66 5.18
CA THR A 108 2.62 -6.94 3.98
C THR A 108 3.57 -7.20 2.81
N SER A 109 3.03 -7.14 1.59
CA SER A 109 3.83 -7.18 0.36
C SER A 109 4.44 -5.82 0.02
N LYS A 110 4.04 -4.76 0.72
CA LYS A 110 4.59 -3.42 0.51
C LYS A 110 6.06 -3.35 0.97
N PRO A 111 6.94 -2.66 0.23
CA PRO A 111 8.33 -2.47 0.67
C PRO A 111 8.40 -1.86 2.07
N TYR A 112 9.33 -2.36 2.88
CA TYR A 112 9.47 -1.97 4.29
C TYR A 112 9.58 -0.45 4.48
N GLU A 113 10.38 0.22 3.66
CA GLU A 113 10.57 1.67 3.79
C GLU A 113 9.26 2.44 3.67
N PHE A 114 8.36 2.01 2.79
CA PHE A 114 7.07 2.67 2.61
C PHE A 114 6.10 2.31 3.72
N ALA A 115 6.09 1.05 4.15
CA ALA A 115 5.22 0.60 5.24
C ALA A 115 5.50 1.37 6.53
N VAL A 116 6.77 1.51 6.89
CA VAL A 116 7.17 2.27 8.09
C VAL A 116 6.77 3.73 7.98
N ARG A 117 7.03 4.38 6.84
CA ARG A 117 6.66 5.78 6.65
C ARG A 117 5.16 6.01 6.72
N ILE A 118 4.37 5.13 6.12
CA ILE A 118 2.91 5.23 6.15
C ILE A 118 2.40 5.14 7.58
N LEU A 119 2.91 4.22 8.37
CA LEU A 119 2.52 4.08 9.78
C LEU A 119 2.93 5.31 10.60
N GLU A 120 4.13 5.87 10.37
CA GLU A 120 4.58 7.09 11.02
C GLU A 120 3.69 8.28 10.67
N ILE A 121 3.35 8.46 9.40
CA ILE A 121 2.46 9.53 8.92
C ILE A 121 1.11 9.41 9.60
N GLY A 122 0.55 8.20 9.69
CA GLY A 122 -0.74 7.93 10.31
C GLY A 122 -0.71 7.85 11.83
N ARG A 123 0.48 7.99 12.44
CA ARG A 123 0.67 7.83 13.89
C ARG A 123 0.21 6.47 14.41
N ALA A 124 0.32 5.44 13.58
CA ALA A 124 0.02 4.07 13.96
C ALA A 124 1.33 3.37 14.33
N HIS A 125 1.41 2.85 15.53
CA HIS A 125 2.62 2.19 16.04
C HIS A 125 2.43 0.68 16.06
N VAL A 126 3.30 0.00 15.35
CA VAL A 126 3.31 -1.46 15.26
C VAL A 126 4.61 -1.99 15.83
#